data_3b7d2dde5cc27c002c7e60091dd84c63
#
_entry.id   3b7d2dde5cc27c002c7e60091dd84c63
#
_cell.length_a   1.000
_cell.length_b   1.000
_cell.length_c   1.000
_cell.angle_alpha   90.00
_cell.angle_beta   90.00
_cell.angle_gamma   90.00
#
_symmetry.space_group_name_H-M   'P 1'
#
loop_
_entity.id
_entity.type
_entity.pdbx_description
1 polymer ?
#
loop_
_entity_poly.entity_id
_entity_poly.type
_entity_poly.pdbx_seq_one_letter_code
_entity_poly.pdbx_strand_id
1 'polypeptide(L)'
;TIPLQGKLRMRARQVGEPTALARIISMVEAAESSKAPVQRIVDKAARVFVPVVATLSLLTFVVWMVVGGWAVLPQALVCAVTVLVVACPCAMGLATPTALMVGMGKAAEHHVLIKDATALERLRKVDVVVTDKTGTLTKANQQVDFTQADSLPYDVRETLKPHALEAMQTLQGHGVDVWMMSGDREDAARYWADKLGVAHYKAGCTPQDKEDLVRRLQAEGKRVAMIGDGINDAQALALADVSIAMADGTDVAMDVAQVTLMTDDLRALPYAMRLSGKTVSLIWQNLFWAFVYNLVNIPLAA
;
A
#
# COMPACT_ATOMS: atom_id res chain seq x y z
N THR A 1 -3.37 14.87 25.79
CA THR A 1 -3.94 15.99 26.61
C THR A 1 -3.43 17.29 26.07
N ILE A 2 -4.33 18.15 25.62
CA ILE A 2 -4.00 19.52 25.19
C ILE A 2 -4.24 20.42 26.42
N PRO A 3 -3.21 21.05 27.00
CA PRO A 3 -3.39 21.95 28.13
C PRO A 3 -4.03 23.25 27.64
N LEU A 4 -5.17 23.61 28.22
CA LEU A 4 -5.91 24.80 27.85
C LEU A 4 -5.40 26.08 28.55
N GLN A 5 -4.71 25.96 29.69
CA GLN A 5 -4.04 27.08 30.41
C GLN A 5 -3.02 26.53 31.41
N GLY A 6 -1.85 27.20 31.55
CA GLY A 6 -0.85 26.92 32.58
C GLY A 6 0.57 26.71 32.05
N LYS A 7 1.58 26.77 32.97
CA LYS A 7 2.98 26.44 32.65
C LYS A 7 3.18 24.95 32.81
N LEU A 8 3.51 24.24 31.70
CA LEU A 8 3.84 22.83 31.70
C LEU A 8 5.37 22.67 31.73
N ARG A 9 5.88 21.87 32.67
CA ARG A 9 7.26 21.37 32.65
C ARG A 9 7.21 19.96 32.05
N MET A 10 7.76 19.78 30.86
CA MET A 10 7.88 18.47 30.22
C MET A 10 9.34 18.00 30.25
N ARG A 11 9.52 16.73 30.53
CA ARG A 11 10.81 16.03 30.41
C ARG A 11 10.70 15.03 29.29
N ALA A 12 11.46 15.24 28.23
CA ALA A 12 11.57 14.26 27.17
C ALA A 12 12.18 12.95 27.73
N ARG A 13 11.48 11.83 27.55
CA ARG A 13 11.98 10.50 28.00
C ARG A 13 12.79 9.81 26.91
N GLN A 14 12.51 10.12 25.65
CA GLN A 14 13.18 9.55 24.50
C GLN A 14 13.56 10.68 23.53
N VAL A 15 14.80 10.71 23.10
CA VAL A 15 15.37 11.70 22.17
C VAL A 15 16.22 10.91 21.17
N GLY A 16 16.15 11.24 19.86
CA GLY A 16 16.89 10.54 18.82
C GLY A 16 16.10 9.35 18.22
N GLU A 17 16.79 8.28 17.88
CA GLU A 17 16.23 7.10 17.19
C GLU A 17 14.97 6.46 17.82
N PRO A 18 14.78 6.41 19.16
CA PRO A 18 13.58 5.81 19.73
C PRO A 18 12.34 6.73 19.70
N THR A 19 12.40 7.90 19.05
CA THR A 19 11.23 8.78 18.95
C THR A 19 10.24 8.30 17.89
N ALA A 20 8.94 8.62 18.07
CA ALA A 20 7.91 8.32 17.08
C ALA A 20 8.25 8.94 15.70
N LEU A 21 8.81 10.14 15.68
CA LEU A 21 9.23 10.80 14.44
C LEU A 21 10.37 10.05 13.74
N ALA A 22 11.41 9.64 14.49
CA ALA A 22 12.53 8.89 13.92
C ALA A 22 12.05 7.51 13.38
N ARG A 23 11.11 6.86 14.07
CA ARG A 23 10.48 5.62 13.60
C ARG A 23 9.71 5.84 12.29
N ILE A 24 8.94 6.92 12.16
CA ILE A 24 8.26 7.28 10.91
C ILE A 24 9.28 7.52 9.78
N ILE A 25 10.34 8.27 10.03
CA ILE A 25 11.39 8.53 9.05
C ILE A 25 12.04 7.22 8.60
N SER A 26 12.43 6.35 9.53
CA SER A 26 13.04 5.06 9.19
C SER A 26 12.10 4.14 8.41
N MET A 27 10.80 4.16 8.69
CA MET A 27 9.80 3.41 7.92
C MET A 27 9.67 3.94 6.49
N VAL A 28 9.69 5.26 6.30
CA VAL A 28 9.65 5.87 4.95
C VAL A 28 10.91 5.51 4.18
N GLU A 29 12.10 5.63 4.79
CA GLU A 29 13.37 5.24 4.17
C GLU A 29 13.42 3.74 3.80
N ALA A 30 12.92 2.87 4.69
CA ALA A 30 12.79 1.44 4.42
C ALA A 30 11.82 1.16 3.27
N ALA A 31 10.71 1.89 3.20
CA ALA A 31 9.73 1.78 2.11
C ALA A 31 10.32 2.22 0.77
N GLU A 32 11.10 3.30 0.75
CA GLU A 32 11.80 3.79 -0.44
C GLU A 32 12.85 2.80 -0.94
N SER A 33 13.51 2.08 -0.04
CA SER A 33 14.51 1.06 -0.38
C SER A 33 13.91 -0.28 -0.84
N SER A 34 12.62 -0.51 -0.58
CA SER A 34 11.95 -1.75 -0.94
C SER A 34 11.67 -1.84 -2.45
N LYS A 35 11.99 -2.99 -3.06
CA LYS A 35 11.72 -3.18 -4.50
C LYS A 35 10.30 -3.69 -4.71
N ALA A 36 9.46 -2.85 -5.31
CA ALA A 36 8.13 -3.26 -5.75
C ALA A 36 8.17 -4.41 -6.77
N PRO A 37 7.15 -5.29 -6.81
CA PRO A 37 7.04 -6.35 -7.82
C PRO A 37 7.14 -5.83 -9.26
N VAL A 38 6.55 -4.66 -9.55
CA VAL A 38 6.65 -4.03 -10.87
C VAL A 38 8.09 -3.65 -11.23
N GLN A 39 8.91 -3.25 -10.27
CA GLN A 39 10.33 -2.95 -10.51
C GLN A 39 11.13 -4.19 -10.92
N ARG A 40 10.81 -5.36 -10.36
CA ARG A 40 11.42 -6.64 -10.78
C ARG A 40 11.11 -6.99 -12.24
N ILE A 41 9.91 -6.62 -12.72
CA ILE A 41 9.52 -6.82 -14.13
C ILE A 41 10.36 -5.90 -15.02
N VAL A 42 10.55 -4.65 -14.64
CA VAL A 42 11.39 -3.67 -15.34
C VAL A 42 12.85 -4.16 -15.40
N ASP A 43 13.41 -4.62 -14.28
CA ASP A 43 14.77 -5.16 -14.20
C ASP A 43 14.94 -6.40 -15.10
N LYS A 44 13.92 -7.26 -15.20
CA LYS A 44 13.92 -8.41 -16.08
C LYS A 44 13.85 -8.00 -17.56
N ALA A 45 13.02 -7.04 -17.90
CA ALA A 45 12.91 -6.47 -19.24
C ALA A 45 14.24 -5.85 -19.69
N ALA A 46 14.87 -5.07 -18.82
CA ALA A 46 16.16 -4.42 -19.10
C ALA A 46 17.28 -5.45 -19.38
N ARG A 47 17.31 -6.57 -18.68
CA ARG A 47 18.29 -7.65 -18.92
C ARG A 47 18.21 -8.27 -20.29
N VAL A 48 17.04 -8.28 -20.92
CA VAL A 48 16.85 -8.77 -22.29
C VAL A 48 17.07 -7.63 -23.30
N PHE A 49 16.57 -6.45 -22.97
CA PHE A 49 16.60 -5.30 -23.86
C PHE A 49 18.03 -4.82 -24.17
N VAL A 50 18.90 -4.74 -23.16
CA VAL A 50 20.29 -4.25 -23.34
C VAL A 50 21.11 -5.10 -24.33
N PRO A 51 21.16 -6.44 -24.22
CA PRO A 51 21.85 -7.26 -25.24
C PRO A 51 21.26 -7.14 -26.64
N VAL A 52 19.93 -7.04 -26.75
CA VAL A 52 19.25 -6.88 -28.06
C VAL A 52 19.69 -5.57 -28.72
N VAL A 53 19.69 -4.48 -27.98
CA VAL A 53 20.12 -3.17 -28.50
C VAL A 53 21.59 -3.16 -28.86
N ALA A 54 22.45 -3.76 -28.05
CA ALA A 54 23.87 -3.89 -28.38
C ALA A 54 24.09 -4.66 -29.69
N THR A 55 23.33 -5.73 -29.91
CA THR A 55 23.37 -6.50 -31.14
C THR A 55 22.87 -5.67 -32.33
N LEU A 56 21.78 -4.91 -32.14
CA LEU A 56 21.25 -4.02 -33.19
C LEU A 56 22.25 -2.94 -33.58
N SER A 57 22.89 -2.30 -32.59
CA SER A 57 23.91 -1.31 -32.82
C SER A 57 25.10 -1.88 -33.63
N LEU A 58 25.56 -3.09 -33.26
CA LEU A 58 26.62 -3.78 -34.00
C LEU A 58 26.17 -4.10 -35.45
N LEU A 59 24.96 -4.60 -35.64
CA LEU A 59 24.40 -4.85 -36.97
C LEU A 59 24.31 -3.56 -37.80
N THR A 60 23.85 -2.46 -37.23
CA THR A 60 23.81 -1.15 -37.88
C THR A 60 25.20 -0.74 -38.36
N PHE A 61 26.22 -0.86 -37.49
CA PHE A 61 27.58 -0.58 -37.86
C PHE A 61 28.04 -1.45 -39.04
N VAL A 62 27.85 -2.76 -38.96
CA VAL A 62 28.28 -3.71 -39.99
C VAL A 62 27.56 -3.44 -41.33
N VAL A 63 26.28 -3.18 -41.33
CA VAL A 63 25.51 -2.88 -42.55
C VAL A 63 26.04 -1.62 -43.24
N TRP A 64 26.27 -0.51 -42.49
CA TRP A 64 26.87 0.70 -43.04
C TRP A 64 28.25 0.47 -43.65
N MET A 65 29.09 -0.32 -42.94
CA MET A 65 30.43 -0.65 -43.44
C MET A 65 30.43 -1.54 -44.70
N VAL A 66 29.50 -2.48 -44.78
CA VAL A 66 29.36 -3.38 -45.96
C VAL A 66 28.88 -2.61 -47.19
N VAL A 67 27.89 -1.71 -46.98
CA VAL A 67 27.28 -0.96 -48.10
C VAL A 67 28.16 0.19 -48.57
N GLY A 68 28.79 0.92 -47.64
CA GLY A 68 29.53 2.16 -48.00
C GLY A 68 31.04 2.06 -47.91
N GLY A 69 31.59 0.95 -47.43
CA GLY A 69 33.03 0.74 -47.31
C GLY A 69 33.68 1.70 -46.30
N TRP A 70 35.00 1.85 -46.39
CA TRP A 70 35.78 2.68 -45.47
C TRP A 70 35.44 4.18 -45.51
N ALA A 71 34.86 4.69 -46.62
CA ALA A 71 34.50 6.08 -46.76
C ALA A 71 33.39 6.53 -45.78
N VAL A 72 32.51 5.62 -45.38
CA VAL A 72 31.38 5.89 -44.46
C VAL A 72 31.63 5.54 -43.01
N LEU A 73 32.88 5.21 -42.63
CA LEU A 73 33.25 4.83 -41.27
C LEU A 73 32.75 5.85 -40.20
N PRO A 74 32.92 7.16 -40.38
CA PRO A 74 32.39 8.14 -39.42
C PRO A 74 30.86 8.07 -39.28
N GLN A 75 30.13 7.89 -40.39
CA GLN A 75 28.67 7.76 -40.37
C GLN A 75 28.23 6.47 -39.68
N ALA A 76 28.87 5.33 -40.01
CA ALA A 76 28.60 4.03 -39.39
C ALA A 76 28.78 4.09 -37.85
N LEU A 77 29.82 4.75 -37.37
CA LEU A 77 30.06 4.96 -35.94
C LEU A 77 28.97 5.81 -35.31
N VAL A 78 28.62 6.94 -35.95
CA VAL A 78 27.57 7.83 -35.43
C VAL A 78 26.23 7.10 -35.32
N CYS A 79 25.81 6.38 -36.37
CA CYS A 79 24.55 5.62 -36.34
C CYS A 79 24.57 4.55 -35.24
N ALA A 80 25.63 3.73 -35.14
CA ALA A 80 25.75 2.71 -34.13
C ALA A 80 25.71 3.26 -32.68
N VAL A 81 26.43 4.36 -32.43
CA VAL A 81 26.44 5.03 -31.15
C VAL A 81 25.07 5.66 -30.86
N THR A 82 24.44 6.25 -31.85
CA THR A 82 23.10 6.84 -31.71
C THR A 82 22.06 5.78 -31.31
N VAL A 83 22.08 4.57 -31.90
CA VAL A 83 21.24 3.45 -31.49
C VAL A 83 21.46 3.09 -30.02
N LEU A 84 22.70 3.02 -29.55
CA LEU A 84 23.00 2.73 -28.15
C LEU A 84 22.50 3.84 -27.19
N VAL A 85 22.70 5.10 -27.54
CA VAL A 85 22.33 6.25 -26.70
C VAL A 85 20.81 6.41 -26.64
N VAL A 86 20.12 6.30 -27.79
CA VAL A 86 18.67 6.47 -27.85
C VAL A 86 17.94 5.34 -27.14
N ALA A 87 18.48 4.12 -27.22
CA ALA A 87 17.88 2.95 -26.59
C ALA A 87 18.14 2.85 -25.07
N CYS A 88 18.74 3.86 -24.45
CA CYS A 88 18.94 3.83 -22.99
C CYS A 88 17.60 3.64 -22.25
N PRO A 89 17.44 2.58 -21.42
CA PRO A 89 16.24 2.37 -20.62
C PRO A 89 16.18 3.23 -19.35
N CYS A 90 16.92 4.35 -19.32
CA CYS A 90 17.09 5.21 -18.15
C CYS A 90 15.76 5.76 -17.65
N ALA A 91 14.88 6.18 -18.55
CA ALA A 91 13.54 6.65 -18.21
C ALA A 91 12.70 5.55 -17.54
N MET A 92 12.83 4.29 -18.01
CA MET A 92 12.14 3.13 -17.47
C MET A 92 12.61 2.82 -16.03
N GLY A 93 13.92 2.92 -15.77
CA GLY A 93 14.51 2.67 -14.45
C GLY A 93 14.12 3.71 -13.40
N LEU A 94 13.88 4.95 -13.78
CA LEU A 94 13.52 6.04 -12.88
C LEU A 94 12.01 6.23 -12.68
N ALA A 95 11.20 5.86 -13.67
CA ALA A 95 9.75 6.07 -13.65
C ALA A 95 9.05 5.38 -12.46
N THR A 96 9.44 4.15 -12.16
CA THR A 96 8.82 3.36 -11.08
C THR A 96 9.16 3.91 -9.69
N PRO A 97 10.44 4.08 -9.31
CA PRO A 97 10.79 4.64 -8.00
C PRO A 97 10.18 6.02 -7.76
N THR A 98 10.25 6.90 -8.74
CA THR A 98 9.70 8.26 -8.62
C THR A 98 8.18 8.25 -8.39
N ALA A 99 7.44 7.44 -9.14
CA ALA A 99 5.99 7.33 -8.95
C ALA A 99 5.63 6.74 -7.58
N LEU A 100 6.40 5.76 -7.09
CA LEU A 100 6.22 5.18 -5.76
C LEU A 100 6.50 6.20 -4.66
N MET A 101 7.62 6.95 -4.74
CA MET A 101 7.93 8.01 -3.79
C MET A 101 6.81 9.05 -3.69
N VAL A 102 6.33 9.54 -4.83
CA VAL A 102 5.23 10.50 -4.88
C VAL A 102 3.95 9.89 -4.33
N GLY A 103 3.65 8.63 -4.66
CA GLY A 103 2.48 7.92 -4.17
C GLY A 103 2.51 7.74 -2.65
N MET A 104 3.62 7.27 -2.10
CA MET A 104 3.80 7.11 -0.64
C MET A 104 3.81 8.46 0.09
N GLY A 105 4.45 9.48 -0.48
CA GLY A 105 4.41 10.84 0.06
C GLY A 105 2.99 11.39 0.13
N LYS A 106 2.19 11.21 -0.92
CA LYS A 106 0.76 11.59 -0.93
C LYS A 106 -0.08 10.77 0.06
N ALA A 107 0.23 9.50 0.26
CA ALA A 107 -0.41 8.69 1.30
C ALA A 107 -0.13 9.27 2.70
N ALA A 108 1.12 9.61 2.98
CA ALA A 108 1.54 10.19 4.26
C ALA A 108 0.89 11.56 4.53
N GLU A 109 0.73 12.44 3.52
CA GLU A 109 -0.02 13.69 3.63
C GLU A 109 -1.49 13.46 4.06
N HIS A 110 -2.06 12.31 3.72
CA HIS A 110 -3.40 11.90 4.10
C HIS A 110 -3.43 10.91 5.27
N HIS A 111 -2.42 10.97 6.12
CA HIS A 111 -2.33 10.17 7.33
C HIS A 111 -2.30 8.65 7.11
N VAL A 112 -1.81 8.19 5.95
CA VAL A 112 -1.59 6.78 5.65
C VAL A 112 -0.10 6.54 5.48
N LEU A 113 0.47 5.76 6.39
CA LEU A 113 1.87 5.37 6.31
C LEU A 113 1.99 3.99 5.66
N ILE A 114 2.69 3.90 4.54
CA ILE A 114 2.93 2.65 3.80
C ILE A 114 4.39 2.27 3.98
N LYS A 115 4.66 1.09 4.54
CA LYS A 115 6.01 0.66 4.90
C LYS A 115 6.80 0.09 3.73
N ASP A 116 6.14 -0.40 2.69
CA ASP A 116 6.84 -0.94 1.53
C ASP A 116 6.05 -0.73 0.23
N ALA A 117 6.78 -0.70 -0.87
CA ALA A 117 6.22 -0.51 -2.20
C ALA A 117 5.37 -1.72 -2.66
N THR A 118 5.58 -2.91 -2.09
CA THR A 118 4.77 -4.10 -2.37
C THR A 118 3.38 -3.95 -1.79
N ALA A 119 3.27 -3.42 -0.56
CA ALA A 119 1.99 -3.11 0.07
C ALA A 119 1.19 -2.10 -0.76
N LEU A 120 1.86 -1.03 -1.25
CA LEU A 120 1.22 -0.06 -2.14
C LEU A 120 0.67 -0.75 -3.39
N GLU A 121 1.43 -1.65 -4.02
CA GLU A 121 0.98 -2.35 -5.23
C GLU A 121 -0.16 -3.34 -4.95
N ARG A 122 -0.12 -4.05 -3.80
CA ARG A 122 -1.13 -5.04 -3.43
C ARG A 122 -2.44 -4.39 -3.01
N LEU A 123 -2.39 -3.24 -2.34
CA LEU A 123 -3.55 -2.54 -1.80
C LEU A 123 -4.62 -2.24 -2.87
N ARG A 124 -4.21 -1.94 -4.11
CA ARG A 124 -5.14 -1.71 -5.23
C ARG A 124 -5.90 -2.96 -5.67
N LYS A 125 -5.39 -4.14 -5.32
CA LYS A 125 -5.90 -5.43 -5.80
C LYS A 125 -6.70 -6.17 -4.73
N VAL A 126 -6.97 -5.52 -3.61
CA VAL A 126 -7.73 -6.10 -2.51
C VAL A 126 -9.17 -6.32 -2.95
N ASP A 127 -9.63 -7.57 -2.79
CA ASP A 127 -10.99 -7.98 -3.09
C ASP A 127 -11.87 -7.98 -1.84
N VAL A 128 -11.25 -8.25 -0.67
CA VAL A 128 -11.95 -8.37 0.61
C VAL A 128 -11.19 -7.63 1.70
N VAL A 129 -11.89 -6.84 2.49
CA VAL A 129 -11.39 -6.24 3.73
C VAL A 129 -12.00 -6.99 4.91
N VAL A 130 -11.16 -7.64 5.71
CA VAL A 130 -11.53 -8.21 7.00
C VAL A 130 -11.14 -7.20 8.08
N THR A 131 -12.11 -6.80 8.89
CA THR A 131 -11.88 -5.78 9.93
C THR A 131 -12.26 -6.32 11.30
N ASP A 132 -11.44 -6.02 12.30
CA ASP A 132 -11.90 -6.12 13.69
C ASP A 132 -12.91 -5.01 13.98
N LYS A 133 -13.83 -5.26 14.93
CA LYS A 133 -14.81 -4.26 15.34
C LYS A 133 -14.19 -3.28 16.34
N THR A 134 -13.70 -3.80 17.46
CA THR A 134 -13.31 -3.00 18.62
C THR A 134 -11.95 -2.34 18.41
N GLY A 135 -11.86 -1.02 18.67
CA GLY A 135 -10.62 -0.27 18.42
C GLY A 135 -10.37 0.07 16.95
N THR A 136 -10.99 -0.65 16.01
CA THR A 136 -10.86 -0.45 14.57
C THR A 136 -12.05 0.33 13.99
N LEU A 137 -13.26 -0.21 14.08
CA LEU A 137 -14.49 0.45 13.59
C LEU A 137 -15.17 1.26 14.68
N THR A 138 -15.02 0.84 15.93
CA THR A 138 -15.60 1.47 17.11
C THR A 138 -14.51 1.92 18.07
N LYS A 139 -14.87 2.87 18.94
CA LYS A 139 -14.07 3.35 20.08
C LYS A 139 -14.87 3.18 21.34
N ALA A 140 -14.28 2.54 22.36
CA ALA A 140 -14.92 2.38 23.66
C ALA A 140 -15.13 3.75 24.32
N ASN A 141 -16.29 3.93 24.94
CA ASN A 141 -16.56 5.13 25.70
C ASN A 141 -15.90 5.02 27.09
N GLN A 142 -14.84 5.77 27.29
CA GLN A 142 -14.05 5.75 28.54
C GLN A 142 -14.81 6.28 29.77
N GLN A 143 -15.99 6.89 29.60
CA GLN A 143 -16.80 7.43 30.69
C GLN A 143 -17.80 6.41 31.25
N VAL A 144 -17.90 5.23 30.63
CA VAL A 144 -18.82 4.18 31.07
C VAL A 144 -18.14 3.31 32.13
N ASP A 145 -18.80 3.15 33.28
CA ASP A 145 -18.37 2.20 34.30
C ASP A 145 -18.59 0.76 33.80
N PHE A 146 -17.50 0.03 33.59
CA PHE A 146 -17.51 -1.32 33.06
C PHE A 146 -18.29 -2.33 33.93
N THR A 147 -18.54 -2.02 35.22
CA THR A 147 -19.34 -2.87 36.12
C THR A 147 -20.83 -2.86 35.74
N GLN A 148 -21.32 -1.87 35.02
CA GLN A 148 -22.70 -1.73 34.57
C GLN A 148 -22.83 -1.82 33.03
N ALA A 149 -21.74 -2.07 32.33
CA ALA A 149 -21.70 -2.04 30.89
C ALA A 149 -22.76 -2.94 30.23
N ASP A 150 -23.05 -4.12 30.80
CA ASP A 150 -24.00 -5.08 30.23
C ASP A 150 -25.47 -4.61 30.21
N SER A 151 -25.82 -3.61 31.01
CA SER A 151 -27.17 -3.05 31.08
C SER A 151 -27.37 -1.81 30.19
N LEU A 152 -26.29 -1.26 29.63
CA LEU A 152 -26.34 -0.02 28.82
C LEU A 152 -26.54 -0.32 27.33
N PRO A 153 -27.21 0.57 26.59
CA PRO A 153 -27.30 0.49 25.11
C PRO A 153 -25.92 0.44 24.45
N TYR A 154 -25.78 -0.22 23.30
CA TYR A 154 -24.51 -0.41 22.60
C TYR A 154 -23.85 0.92 22.19
N ASP A 155 -24.62 1.90 21.75
CA ASP A 155 -24.17 3.23 21.35
C ASP A 155 -23.70 4.12 22.53
N VAL A 156 -24.03 3.73 23.77
CA VAL A 156 -23.49 4.34 24.99
C VAL A 156 -22.16 3.74 25.37
N ARG A 157 -21.98 2.42 25.15
CA ARG A 157 -20.74 1.69 25.47
C ARG A 157 -19.62 2.02 24.50
N GLU A 158 -19.97 2.12 23.23
CA GLU A 158 -19.04 2.32 22.12
C GLU A 158 -19.61 3.33 21.13
N THR A 159 -18.74 4.03 20.44
CA THR A 159 -19.11 4.94 19.35
C THR A 159 -18.38 4.55 18.08
N LEU A 160 -19.00 4.73 16.92
CA LEU A 160 -18.32 4.54 15.64
C LEU A 160 -17.17 5.54 15.53
N LYS A 161 -16.04 5.07 14.99
CA LYS A 161 -14.97 5.98 14.56
C LYS A 161 -15.48 6.94 13.48
N PRO A 162 -14.86 8.11 13.34
CA PRO A 162 -15.28 9.10 12.34
C PRO A 162 -15.40 8.49 10.94
N HIS A 163 -16.52 8.74 10.29
CA HIS A 163 -16.79 8.33 8.91
C HIS A 163 -16.72 6.81 8.64
N ALA A 164 -16.85 5.96 9.66
CA ALA A 164 -16.83 4.50 9.51
C ALA A 164 -17.87 4.01 8.50
N LEU A 165 -19.12 4.47 8.61
CA LEU A 165 -20.19 4.11 7.67
C LEU A 165 -19.85 4.52 6.23
N GLU A 166 -19.40 5.76 6.03
CA GLU A 166 -19.03 6.30 4.71
C GLU A 166 -17.89 5.49 4.09
N ALA A 167 -16.89 5.12 4.91
CA ALA A 167 -15.77 4.31 4.46
C ALA A 167 -16.21 2.91 4.00
N MET A 168 -17.07 2.23 4.78
CA MET A 168 -17.59 0.90 4.41
C MET A 168 -18.43 0.97 3.13
N GLN A 169 -19.32 1.94 3.00
CA GLN A 169 -20.10 2.16 1.79
C GLN A 169 -19.22 2.45 0.57
N THR A 170 -18.16 3.22 0.75
CA THR A 170 -17.21 3.54 -0.34
C THR A 170 -16.46 2.28 -0.79
N LEU A 171 -16.01 1.43 0.14
CA LEU A 171 -15.35 0.17 -0.20
C LEU A 171 -16.28 -0.75 -0.98
N GLN A 172 -17.50 -0.96 -0.48
CA GLN A 172 -18.52 -1.79 -1.14
C GLN A 172 -18.90 -1.24 -2.52
N GLY A 173 -19.03 0.09 -2.65
CA GLY A 173 -19.28 0.76 -3.93
C GLY A 173 -18.16 0.58 -4.96
N HIS A 174 -16.94 0.27 -4.52
CA HIS A 174 -15.82 -0.10 -5.39
C HIS A 174 -15.69 -1.62 -5.62
N GLY A 175 -16.68 -2.41 -5.18
CA GLY A 175 -16.70 -3.86 -5.36
C GLY A 175 -15.80 -4.62 -4.37
N VAL A 176 -15.43 -4.00 -3.25
CA VAL A 176 -14.65 -4.63 -2.18
C VAL A 176 -15.62 -5.19 -1.14
N ASP A 177 -15.56 -6.51 -0.90
CA ASP A 177 -16.35 -7.14 0.16
C ASP A 177 -15.80 -6.74 1.53
N VAL A 178 -16.69 -6.50 2.50
CA VAL A 178 -16.31 -6.17 3.86
C VAL A 178 -16.82 -7.24 4.84
N TRP A 179 -15.90 -7.78 5.64
CA TRP A 179 -16.19 -8.74 6.71
C TRP A 179 -15.84 -8.13 8.06
N MET A 180 -16.83 -8.04 8.95
CA MET A 180 -16.62 -7.59 10.31
C MET A 180 -16.47 -8.78 11.25
N MET A 181 -15.36 -8.85 11.97
CA MET A 181 -15.10 -9.85 13.01
C MET A 181 -15.20 -9.17 14.38
N SER A 182 -15.88 -9.83 15.32
CA SER A 182 -16.00 -9.32 16.68
C SER A 182 -15.92 -10.45 17.71
N GLY A 183 -15.21 -10.20 18.80
CA GLY A 183 -15.23 -11.07 19.99
C GLY A 183 -16.51 -10.95 20.81
N ASP A 184 -17.39 -9.99 20.49
CA ASP A 184 -18.64 -9.76 21.21
C ASP A 184 -19.70 -10.81 20.93
N ARG A 185 -20.80 -10.72 21.70
CA ARG A 185 -21.98 -11.54 21.52
C ARG A 185 -22.67 -11.20 20.21
N GLU A 186 -23.46 -12.13 19.72
CA GLU A 186 -24.19 -12.07 18.43
C GLU A 186 -25.05 -10.82 18.28
N ASP A 187 -25.79 -10.47 19.34
CA ASP A 187 -26.67 -9.29 19.37
C ASP A 187 -25.93 -7.96 19.17
N ALA A 188 -24.77 -7.83 19.81
CA ALA A 188 -23.91 -6.65 19.69
C ALA A 188 -23.24 -6.57 18.32
N ALA A 189 -22.70 -7.68 17.82
CA ALA A 189 -22.08 -7.75 16.53
C ALA A 189 -23.08 -7.41 15.40
N ARG A 190 -24.28 -7.97 15.46
CA ARG A 190 -25.36 -7.67 14.52
C ARG A 190 -25.73 -6.19 14.52
N TYR A 191 -25.92 -5.59 15.70
CA TYR A 191 -26.26 -4.18 15.82
C TYR A 191 -25.27 -3.28 15.08
N TRP A 192 -23.96 -3.54 15.25
CA TRP A 192 -22.93 -2.74 14.60
C TRP A 192 -22.81 -3.05 13.10
N ALA A 193 -22.98 -4.32 12.70
CA ALA A 193 -23.00 -4.70 11.28
C ALA A 193 -24.13 -4.00 10.52
N ASP A 194 -25.34 -4.01 11.08
CA ASP A 194 -26.50 -3.32 10.51
C ASP A 194 -26.28 -1.81 10.42
N LYS A 195 -25.72 -1.21 11.47
CA LYS A 195 -25.41 0.23 11.52
C LYS A 195 -24.34 0.68 10.52
N LEU A 196 -23.39 -0.22 10.20
CA LEU A 196 -22.33 0.00 9.22
C LEU A 196 -22.70 -0.45 7.80
N GLY A 197 -23.85 -1.09 7.62
CA GLY A 197 -24.27 -1.65 6.34
C GLY A 197 -23.36 -2.79 5.86
N VAL A 198 -22.75 -3.55 6.78
CA VAL A 198 -21.85 -4.67 6.48
C VAL A 198 -22.65 -5.96 6.48
N ALA A 199 -22.74 -6.64 5.32
CA ALA A 199 -23.53 -7.85 5.17
C ALA A 199 -22.87 -9.09 5.80
N HIS A 200 -21.54 -9.11 5.86
CA HIS A 200 -20.79 -10.25 6.36
C HIS A 200 -20.18 -9.92 7.72
N TYR A 201 -20.68 -10.59 8.77
CA TYR A 201 -20.09 -10.47 10.10
C TYR A 201 -20.00 -11.82 10.81
N LYS A 202 -19.12 -11.93 11.78
CA LYS A 202 -18.99 -13.06 12.68
C LYS A 202 -18.80 -12.57 14.11
N ALA A 203 -19.62 -13.07 15.03
CA ALA A 203 -19.56 -12.79 16.46
C ALA A 203 -18.79 -13.87 17.24
N GLY A 204 -18.40 -13.57 18.48
CA GLY A 204 -17.73 -14.51 19.38
C GLY A 204 -16.39 -15.02 18.82
N CYS A 205 -15.72 -14.22 18.00
CA CYS A 205 -14.50 -14.61 17.31
C CYS A 205 -13.31 -14.70 18.26
N THR A 206 -12.59 -15.79 18.18
CA THR A 206 -11.24 -15.94 18.71
C THR A 206 -10.20 -15.42 17.71
N PRO A 207 -8.94 -15.17 18.14
CA PRO A 207 -7.85 -14.87 17.21
C PRO A 207 -7.69 -15.90 16.09
N GLN A 208 -7.88 -17.19 16.40
CA GLN A 208 -7.81 -18.29 15.45
C GLN A 208 -8.91 -18.19 14.39
N ASP A 209 -10.13 -17.81 14.76
CA ASP A 209 -11.24 -17.63 13.81
C ASP A 209 -10.93 -16.55 12.75
N LYS A 210 -10.22 -15.48 13.15
CA LYS A 210 -9.79 -14.42 12.25
C LYS A 210 -8.75 -14.94 11.24
N GLU A 211 -7.77 -15.69 11.72
CA GLU A 211 -6.78 -16.36 10.89
C GLU A 211 -7.42 -17.33 9.90
N ASP A 212 -8.33 -18.19 10.37
CA ASP A 212 -9.01 -19.19 9.54
C ASP A 212 -9.88 -18.54 8.46
N LEU A 213 -10.52 -17.41 8.76
CA LEU A 213 -11.27 -16.63 7.75
C LEU A 213 -10.33 -16.11 6.67
N VAL A 214 -9.21 -15.50 7.04
CA VAL A 214 -8.24 -14.98 6.07
C VAL A 214 -7.73 -16.11 5.18
N ARG A 215 -7.33 -17.26 5.76
CA ARG A 215 -6.87 -18.44 5.00
C ARG A 215 -7.93 -18.95 4.03
N ARG A 216 -9.19 -19.04 4.48
CA ARG A 216 -10.29 -19.49 3.65
C ARG A 216 -10.52 -18.57 2.44
N LEU A 217 -10.58 -17.25 2.68
CA LEU A 217 -10.77 -16.29 1.61
C LEU A 217 -9.61 -16.29 0.59
N GLN A 218 -8.37 -16.46 1.08
CA GLN A 218 -7.20 -16.61 0.23
C GLN A 218 -7.23 -17.93 -0.58
N ALA A 219 -7.71 -19.03 0.03
CA ALA A 219 -7.89 -20.30 -0.68
C ALA A 219 -8.98 -20.23 -1.78
N GLU A 220 -9.95 -19.34 -1.63
CA GLU A 220 -10.94 -18.99 -2.65
C GLU A 220 -10.36 -18.08 -3.76
N GLY A 221 -9.09 -17.73 -3.70
CA GLY A 221 -8.42 -16.86 -4.67
C GLY A 221 -8.63 -15.36 -4.45
N LYS A 222 -9.24 -14.98 -3.31
CA LYS A 222 -9.43 -13.57 -2.95
C LYS A 222 -8.17 -12.96 -2.36
N ARG A 223 -7.91 -11.70 -2.63
CA ARG A 223 -6.86 -10.93 -1.98
C ARG A 223 -7.43 -10.21 -0.79
N VAL A 224 -6.89 -10.53 0.37
CA VAL A 224 -7.44 -10.12 1.67
C VAL A 224 -6.59 -9.03 2.27
N ALA A 225 -7.22 -7.90 2.61
CA ALA A 225 -6.65 -6.95 3.56
C ALA A 225 -7.24 -7.21 4.94
N MET A 226 -6.38 -7.29 5.95
CA MET A 226 -6.81 -7.36 7.36
C MET A 226 -6.51 -6.02 8.03
N ILE A 227 -7.53 -5.46 8.71
CA ILE A 227 -7.39 -4.26 9.53
C ILE A 227 -7.71 -4.56 10.99
N GLY A 228 -6.80 -4.20 11.88
CA GLY A 228 -6.92 -4.44 13.32
C GLY A 228 -6.06 -3.47 14.14
N ASP A 229 -6.26 -3.48 15.45
CA ASP A 229 -5.59 -2.58 16.40
C ASP A 229 -4.83 -3.31 17.51
N GLY A 230 -5.03 -4.61 17.68
CA GLY A 230 -4.61 -5.36 18.86
C GLY A 230 -3.63 -6.51 18.61
N ILE A 231 -3.11 -7.01 19.72
CA ILE A 231 -2.27 -8.23 19.76
C ILE A 231 -3.06 -9.44 19.24
N ASN A 232 -4.37 -9.45 19.46
CA ASN A 232 -5.26 -10.53 19.03
C ASN A 232 -5.37 -10.66 17.51
N ASP A 233 -5.04 -9.62 16.77
CA ASP A 233 -5.10 -9.57 15.31
C ASP A 233 -3.75 -9.85 14.64
N ALA A 234 -2.65 -9.89 15.42
CA ALA A 234 -1.30 -9.97 14.89
C ALA A 234 -1.08 -11.17 13.95
N GLN A 235 -1.67 -12.32 14.27
CA GLN A 235 -1.57 -13.51 13.42
C GLN A 235 -2.33 -13.36 12.11
N ALA A 236 -3.57 -12.85 12.15
CA ALA A 236 -4.38 -12.59 10.98
C ALA A 236 -3.78 -11.46 10.11
N LEU A 237 -3.22 -10.41 10.74
CA LEU A 237 -2.48 -9.34 10.07
C LEU A 237 -1.26 -9.89 9.33
N ALA A 238 -0.45 -10.73 9.98
CA ALA A 238 0.74 -11.33 9.37
C ALA A 238 0.41 -12.23 8.16
N LEU A 239 -0.76 -12.86 8.17
CA LEU A 239 -1.20 -13.78 7.12
C LEU A 239 -1.81 -13.07 5.92
N ALA A 240 -2.46 -11.93 6.12
CA ALA A 240 -3.17 -11.18 5.09
C ALA A 240 -2.24 -10.73 3.95
N ASP A 241 -2.77 -10.57 2.73
CA ASP A 241 -2.04 -10.03 1.58
C ASP A 241 -1.61 -8.57 1.81
N VAL A 242 -2.44 -7.82 2.54
CA VAL A 242 -2.14 -6.47 3.03
C VAL A 242 -2.57 -6.37 4.49
N SER A 243 -1.64 -6.08 5.37
CA SER A 243 -1.91 -5.85 6.79
C SER A 243 -1.99 -4.35 7.08
N ILE A 244 -3.05 -3.97 7.79
CA ILE A 244 -3.36 -2.56 8.09
C ILE A 244 -3.56 -2.42 9.60
N ALA A 245 -2.81 -1.52 10.24
CA ALA A 245 -3.00 -1.18 11.65
C ALA A 245 -3.56 0.23 11.82
N MET A 246 -4.29 0.43 12.92
CA MET A 246 -4.67 1.76 13.40
C MET A 246 -3.52 2.37 14.21
N ALA A 247 -3.35 3.70 14.16
CA ALA A 247 -2.32 4.39 14.93
C ALA A 247 -2.52 4.28 16.46
N ASP A 248 -3.77 4.14 16.91
CA ASP A 248 -4.12 3.88 18.31
C ASP A 248 -3.92 2.41 18.71
N GLY A 249 -3.55 1.56 17.77
CA GLY A 249 -3.31 0.13 17.98
C GLY A 249 -2.05 -0.15 18.82
N THR A 250 -1.86 -1.42 19.16
CA THR A 250 -0.69 -1.85 19.91
C THR A 250 0.59 -1.76 19.06
N ASP A 251 1.74 -1.57 19.72
CA ASP A 251 3.04 -1.59 19.04
C ASP A 251 3.23 -2.86 18.20
N VAL A 252 2.75 -4.00 18.69
CA VAL A 252 2.82 -5.29 17.98
C VAL A 252 2.03 -5.26 16.67
N ALA A 253 0.79 -4.74 16.69
CA ALA A 253 -0.01 -4.63 15.47
C ALA A 253 0.65 -3.67 14.48
N MET A 254 1.16 -2.52 14.96
CA MET A 254 1.87 -1.58 14.13
C MET A 254 3.17 -2.15 13.55
N ASP A 255 3.91 -2.96 14.28
CA ASP A 255 5.17 -3.57 13.78
C ASP A 255 4.91 -4.59 12.66
N VAL A 256 3.85 -5.40 12.79
CA VAL A 256 3.45 -6.40 11.79
C VAL A 256 2.80 -5.76 10.55
N ALA A 257 2.04 -4.69 10.72
CA ALA A 257 1.28 -4.08 9.63
C ALA A 257 2.18 -3.43 8.58
N GLN A 258 1.85 -3.65 7.31
CA GLN A 258 2.49 -3.03 6.15
C GLN A 258 1.96 -1.60 5.89
N VAL A 259 0.75 -1.32 6.34
CA VAL A 259 0.09 -0.02 6.23
C VAL A 259 -0.39 0.41 7.60
N THR A 260 -0.18 1.67 7.98
CA THR A 260 -0.69 2.23 9.23
C THR A 260 -1.55 3.46 8.94
N LEU A 261 -2.78 3.44 9.45
CA LEU A 261 -3.66 4.61 9.41
C LEU A 261 -3.35 5.48 10.62
N MET A 262 -2.69 6.63 10.39
CA MET A 262 -2.28 7.58 11.43
C MET A 262 -3.41 8.53 11.87
N THR A 263 -4.65 8.11 11.65
CA THR A 263 -5.87 8.86 11.97
C THR A 263 -7.00 7.92 12.34
N ASP A 264 -7.94 8.40 13.14
CA ASP A 264 -9.20 7.70 13.45
C ASP A 264 -10.23 7.81 12.31
N ASP A 265 -10.00 8.68 11.32
CA ASP A 265 -10.89 8.85 10.17
C ASP A 265 -10.72 7.68 9.19
N LEU A 266 -11.71 6.80 9.14
CA LEU A 266 -11.66 5.59 8.33
C LEU A 266 -11.73 5.84 6.81
N ARG A 267 -12.05 7.06 6.35
CA ARG A 267 -11.95 7.42 4.92
C ARG A 267 -10.52 7.34 4.39
N ALA A 268 -9.54 7.34 5.27
CA ALA A 268 -8.14 7.13 4.90
C ALA A 268 -7.92 5.79 4.20
N LEU A 269 -8.68 4.73 4.54
CA LEU A 269 -8.56 3.41 3.92
C LEU A 269 -9.00 3.39 2.44
N PRO A 270 -10.24 3.74 2.07
CA PRO A 270 -10.63 3.79 0.66
C PRO A 270 -9.81 4.83 -0.13
N TYR A 271 -9.36 5.91 0.51
CA TYR A 271 -8.43 6.85 -0.11
C TYR A 271 -7.10 6.18 -0.47
N ALA A 272 -6.50 5.44 0.45
CA ALA A 272 -5.24 4.72 0.22
C ALA A 272 -5.35 3.70 -0.92
N MET A 273 -6.45 2.95 -0.99
CA MET A 273 -6.71 1.99 -2.06
C MET A 273 -6.82 2.68 -3.43
N ARG A 274 -7.55 3.80 -3.49
CA ARG A 274 -7.67 4.60 -4.71
C ARG A 274 -6.34 5.21 -5.14
N LEU A 275 -5.57 5.75 -4.19
CA LEU A 275 -4.25 6.31 -4.44
C LEU A 275 -3.29 5.24 -4.96
N SER A 276 -3.29 4.05 -4.36
CA SER A 276 -2.55 2.88 -4.83
C SER A 276 -2.88 2.56 -6.29
N GLY A 277 -4.17 2.50 -6.64
CA GLY A 277 -4.64 2.27 -8.00
C GLY A 277 -4.10 3.31 -9.00
N LYS A 278 -4.18 4.60 -8.64
CA LYS A 278 -3.66 5.70 -9.48
C LYS A 278 -2.13 5.62 -9.64
N THR A 279 -1.40 5.39 -8.56
CA THR A 279 0.07 5.30 -8.58
C THR A 279 0.54 4.18 -9.49
N VAL A 280 -0.03 2.98 -9.34
CA VAL A 280 0.36 1.84 -10.17
C VAL A 280 -0.08 2.02 -11.63
N SER A 281 -1.24 2.63 -11.88
CA SER A 281 -1.66 2.98 -13.24
C SER A 281 -0.68 3.94 -13.91
N LEU A 282 -0.21 4.96 -13.18
CA LEU A 282 0.81 5.90 -13.66
C LEU A 282 2.12 5.19 -14.00
N ILE A 283 2.57 4.25 -13.16
CA ILE A 283 3.77 3.44 -13.44
C ILE A 283 3.62 2.70 -14.78
N TRP A 284 2.49 2.03 -15.01
CA TRP A 284 2.25 1.30 -16.25
C TRP A 284 2.17 2.22 -17.46
N GLN A 285 1.57 3.41 -17.33
CA GLN A 285 1.56 4.41 -18.40
C GLN A 285 2.97 4.88 -18.75
N ASN A 286 3.77 5.20 -17.74
CA ASN A 286 5.15 5.64 -17.95
C ASN A 286 6.00 4.54 -18.63
N LEU A 287 5.83 3.28 -18.21
CA LEU A 287 6.50 2.15 -18.85
C LEU A 287 6.06 1.97 -20.31
N PHE A 288 4.76 2.06 -20.57
CA PHE A 288 4.23 1.96 -21.93
C PHE A 288 4.85 3.03 -22.85
N TRP A 289 4.85 4.30 -22.42
CA TRP A 289 5.41 5.38 -23.23
C TRP A 289 6.92 5.26 -23.41
N ALA A 290 7.66 4.78 -22.41
CA ALA A 290 9.08 4.50 -22.54
C ALA A 290 9.36 3.41 -23.59
N PHE A 291 8.53 2.36 -23.65
CA PHE A 291 8.64 1.33 -24.68
C PHE A 291 8.30 1.86 -26.07
N VAL A 292 7.21 2.60 -26.21
CA VAL A 292 6.80 3.18 -27.50
C VAL A 292 7.87 4.13 -28.03
N TYR A 293 8.45 4.97 -27.16
CA TYR A 293 9.55 5.84 -27.52
C TYR A 293 10.72 5.07 -28.12
N ASN A 294 11.18 4.02 -27.46
CA ASN A 294 12.30 3.20 -27.95
C ASN A 294 11.96 2.45 -29.25
N LEU A 295 10.74 1.92 -29.36
CA LEU A 295 10.27 1.21 -30.56
C LEU A 295 10.30 2.07 -31.81
N VAL A 296 10.01 3.39 -31.66
CA VAL A 296 10.01 4.34 -32.79
C VAL A 296 11.42 4.85 -33.07
N ASN A 297 12.16 5.22 -32.04
CA ASN A 297 13.43 5.93 -32.24
C ASN A 297 14.62 5.01 -32.59
N ILE A 298 14.62 3.75 -32.17
CA ILE A 298 15.71 2.82 -32.52
C ILE A 298 15.80 2.62 -34.04
N PRO A 299 14.71 2.32 -34.79
CA PRO A 299 14.77 2.20 -36.24
C PRO A 299 15.13 3.51 -36.96
N LEU A 300 14.76 4.66 -36.38
CA LEU A 300 15.10 5.98 -36.95
C LEU A 300 16.59 6.32 -36.74
N ALA A 301 17.23 5.76 -35.74
CA ALA A 301 18.64 5.98 -35.40
C ALA A 301 19.59 5.04 -36.15
N ALA A 302 19.08 3.90 -36.65
CA ALA A 302 19.83 2.88 -37.37
C ALA A 302 20.02 3.23 -38.85
#